data_f9100e25818d70766954789070ff1d7b
#
_entry.id   f9100e25818d70766954789070ff1d7b
#
_cell.length_a   1.000
_cell.length_b   1.000
_cell.length_c   1.000
_cell.angle_alpha   90.00
_cell.angle_beta   90.00
_cell.angle_gamma   90.00
#
_symmetry.space_group_name_H-M   'P 1'
#
loop_
_entity.id
_entity.type
_entity.pdbx_description
1 polymer ?
#
loop_
_entity_poly.entity_id
_entity_poly.type
_entity_poly.pdbx_seq_one_letter_code
_entity_poly.pdbx_strand_id
1 'polypeptide(L)'
;MRNRYAVTSGLVGLLLSAGSAFGQNYEQIAKQIVNTSAGVKPGELVMITGGRHTMPLMEAIAVEVARVGGQPTMLVNTDKVARAVNVEMPESAIMASKDDSWLLSSDVLITLPSLEDSKAVLAGMTEARQGKFDKAAAEAGLSKKLDASKLRGVFVAYPSKSYAANQQLDYPSYEQMIWAGIGTDYTAVAAQAQQLKQLLTTGKKVHITSPAGTDLTLQLASRPVFTDDGVVTTADQQEKLIYSRTANLPGGRVYGTCQESSATGRLAASPATWNGKPLQGLKGELKNGQLTNVRADVGNDDVQKWLAANDASVAQVGFFSIGLNPAMKSEAQKGYNPATAAGMVYVGTGNNALLGGTNQATSGNSFPIANATVEVDGTVVVRNGQLVSPTLAKASSGGKK
;
A
#
# COMPACT_ATOMS: atom_id res chain seq x y z
N MET A 1 3.89 -73.84 -39.30
CA MET A 1 3.20 -73.96 -38.01
C MET A 1 3.53 -72.75 -37.18
N ARG A 2 2.53 -71.92 -36.84
CA ARG A 2 2.65 -70.61 -36.20
C ARG A 2 2.70 -70.78 -34.68
N ASN A 3 3.75 -70.31 -34.02
CA ASN A 3 3.74 -70.12 -32.57
C ASN A 3 3.62 -68.63 -32.27
N ARG A 4 2.53 -68.28 -31.61
CA ARG A 4 2.28 -66.97 -31.06
C ARG A 4 2.76 -66.93 -29.60
N TYR A 5 3.69 -66.06 -29.29
CA TYR A 5 4.01 -65.69 -27.90
C TYR A 5 3.29 -64.41 -27.59
N ALA A 6 2.38 -64.43 -26.62
CA ALA A 6 1.76 -63.32 -26.05
C ALA A 6 2.72 -62.66 -24.99
N VAL A 7 3.09 -61.45 -25.21
CA VAL A 7 3.83 -60.60 -24.20
C VAL A 7 2.82 -59.79 -23.47
N THR A 8 2.60 -60.10 -22.20
CA THR A 8 1.85 -59.29 -21.25
C THR A 8 2.74 -58.14 -20.79
N SER A 9 2.46 -56.94 -21.27
CA SER A 9 3.09 -55.72 -20.81
C SER A 9 2.44 -55.27 -19.51
N GLY A 10 3.11 -55.48 -18.38
CA GLY A 10 2.74 -54.84 -17.11
C GLY A 10 3.09 -53.36 -17.14
N LEU A 11 2.09 -52.48 -17.14
CA LEU A 11 2.25 -51.07 -16.88
C LEU A 11 2.55 -50.86 -15.39
N VAL A 12 3.82 -50.63 -15.08
CA VAL A 12 4.21 -50.06 -13.80
C VAL A 12 3.96 -48.53 -13.90
N GLY A 13 2.85 -48.08 -13.33
CA GLY A 13 2.57 -46.67 -13.18
C GLY A 13 3.55 -46.05 -12.16
N LEU A 14 4.60 -45.40 -12.64
CA LEU A 14 5.33 -44.44 -11.84
C LEU A 14 4.43 -43.24 -11.59
N LEU A 15 3.82 -43.22 -10.42
CA LEU A 15 3.31 -41.96 -9.83
C LEU A 15 4.51 -41.10 -9.51
N LEU A 16 4.95 -40.30 -10.46
CA LEU A 16 5.74 -39.11 -10.21
C LEU A 16 4.85 -38.15 -9.42
N SER A 17 4.99 -38.17 -8.11
CA SER A 17 4.59 -37.06 -7.27
C SER A 17 5.46 -35.87 -7.70
N ALA A 18 4.97 -35.11 -8.70
CA ALA A 18 5.45 -33.79 -8.97
C ALA A 18 5.14 -32.97 -7.71
N GLY A 19 6.10 -32.86 -6.81
CA GLY A 19 6.18 -31.78 -5.87
C GLY A 19 6.19 -30.53 -6.70
N SER A 20 5.01 -29.90 -6.81
CA SER A 20 4.88 -28.57 -7.36
C SER A 20 5.66 -27.65 -6.45
N ALA A 21 6.96 -27.45 -6.73
CA ALA A 21 7.56 -26.17 -6.43
C ALA A 21 6.66 -25.18 -7.18
N PHE A 22 5.86 -24.42 -6.44
CA PHE A 22 5.12 -23.29 -6.99
C PHE A 22 6.15 -22.26 -7.46
N GLY A 23 6.73 -22.49 -8.62
CA GLY A 23 7.51 -21.51 -9.34
C GLY A 23 6.58 -20.35 -9.62
N GLN A 24 6.88 -19.18 -9.06
CA GLN A 24 6.11 -17.98 -9.28
C GLN A 24 5.95 -17.73 -10.78
N ASN A 25 4.73 -17.58 -11.26
CA ASN A 25 4.48 -17.30 -12.67
C ASN A 25 4.68 -15.78 -12.93
N TYR A 26 5.93 -15.37 -13.02
CA TYR A 26 6.29 -13.97 -13.29
C TYR A 26 5.73 -13.45 -14.61
N GLU A 27 5.50 -14.30 -15.60
CA GLU A 27 4.87 -13.87 -16.86
C GLU A 27 3.43 -13.44 -16.66
N GLN A 28 2.66 -14.17 -15.86
CA GLN A 28 1.28 -13.78 -15.55
C GLN A 28 1.22 -12.49 -14.72
N ILE A 29 2.12 -12.35 -13.75
CA ILE A 29 2.25 -11.15 -12.94
C ILE A 29 2.65 -9.95 -13.82
N ALA A 30 3.62 -10.13 -14.72
CA ALA A 30 4.04 -9.09 -15.65
C ALA A 30 2.89 -8.62 -16.55
N LYS A 31 2.08 -9.54 -17.09
CA LYS A 31 0.86 -9.20 -17.84
C LYS A 31 -0.12 -8.37 -17.01
N GLN A 32 -0.35 -8.73 -15.75
CA GLN A 32 -1.20 -7.96 -14.85
C GLN A 32 -0.65 -6.54 -14.64
N ILE A 33 0.65 -6.42 -14.38
CA ILE A 33 1.31 -5.13 -14.15
C ILE A 33 1.28 -4.25 -15.40
N VAL A 34 1.67 -4.80 -16.56
CA VAL A 34 1.85 -4.04 -17.80
C VAL A 34 0.51 -3.69 -18.44
N ASN A 35 -0.38 -4.70 -18.58
CA ASN A 35 -1.60 -4.55 -19.37
C ASN A 35 -2.75 -3.96 -18.56
N THR A 36 -2.87 -4.34 -17.27
CA THR A 36 -3.99 -3.92 -16.42
C THR A 36 -3.61 -2.73 -15.55
N SER A 37 -2.53 -2.85 -14.75
CA SER A 37 -2.22 -1.84 -13.75
C SER A 37 -1.58 -0.58 -14.35
N ALA A 38 -0.59 -0.72 -15.23
CA ALA A 38 0.06 0.40 -15.90
C ALA A 38 -0.65 0.83 -17.19
N GLY A 39 -1.36 -0.10 -17.86
CA GLY A 39 -2.01 0.14 -19.14
C GLY A 39 -1.03 0.64 -20.21
N VAL A 40 0.12 -0.02 -20.35
CA VAL A 40 1.19 0.37 -21.29
C VAL A 40 0.68 0.30 -22.73
N LYS A 41 1.04 1.31 -23.52
CA LYS A 41 0.65 1.45 -24.94
C LYS A 41 1.87 1.35 -25.86
N PRO A 42 1.65 0.98 -27.13
CA PRO A 42 2.73 0.99 -28.11
C PRO A 42 3.44 2.35 -28.19
N GLY A 43 4.77 2.32 -28.24
CA GLY A 43 5.63 3.49 -28.33
C GLY A 43 6.00 4.15 -27.01
N GLU A 44 5.34 3.81 -25.90
CA GLU A 44 5.66 4.41 -24.59
C GLU A 44 7.01 3.96 -24.04
N LEU A 45 7.72 4.90 -23.45
CA LEU A 45 8.97 4.67 -22.71
C LEU A 45 8.64 4.19 -21.30
N VAL A 46 9.04 2.96 -20.96
CA VAL A 46 8.75 2.33 -19.67
C VAL A 46 10.05 2.14 -18.92
N MET A 47 10.22 2.88 -17.82
CA MET A 47 11.30 2.69 -16.88
C MET A 47 10.90 1.66 -15.83
N ILE A 48 11.70 0.61 -15.68
CA ILE A 48 11.52 -0.46 -14.70
C ILE A 48 12.68 -0.38 -13.71
N THR A 49 12.38 -0.10 -12.45
CA THR A 49 13.42 0.04 -11.42
C THR A 49 13.25 -1.01 -10.33
N GLY A 50 14.37 -1.48 -9.77
CA GLY A 50 14.33 -2.46 -8.68
C GLY A 50 15.69 -2.87 -8.18
N GLY A 51 15.71 -3.76 -7.20
CA GLY A 51 16.93 -4.36 -6.67
C GLY A 51 17.32 -5.62 -7.45
N ARG A 52 18.58 -6.03 -7.31
CA ARG A 52 19.07 -7.27 -7.94
C ARG A 52 18.20 -8.49 -7.62
N HIS A 53 17.63 -8.56 -6.42
CA HIS A 53 16.77 -9.66 -5.98
C HIS A 53 15.43 -9.71 -6.74
N THR A 54 14.98 -8.60 -7.33
CA THR A 54 13.74 -8.50 -8.10
C THR A 54 13.93 -8.74 -9.61
N MET A 55 15.17 -8.99 -10.06
CA MET A 55 15.53 -9.14 -11.46
C MET A 55 14.62 -10.10 -12.25
N PRO A 56 14.25 -11.28 -11.74
CA PRO A 56 13.40 -12.20 -12.51
C PRO A 56 12.04 -11.60 -12.89
N LEU A 57 11.44 -10.81 -12.01
CA LEU A 57 10.19 -10.11 -12.32
C LEU A 57 10.43 -8.88 -13.21
N MET A 58 11.53 -8.14 -13.01
CA MET A 58 11.88 -7.02 -13.87
C MET A 58 12.07 -7.46 -15.34
N GLU A 59 12.75 -8.58 -15.57
CA GLU A 59 12.91 -9.17 -16.90
C GLU A 59 11.57 -9.57 -17.51
N ALA A 60 10.70 -10.23 -16.75
CA ALA A 60 9.36 -10.61 -17.22
C ALA A 60 8.52 -9.37 -17.59
N ILE A 61 8.59 -8.30 -16.79
CA ILE A 61 7.93 -7.02 -17.08
C ILE A 61 8.50 -6.40 -18.35
N ALA A 62 9.82 -6.35 -18.51
CA ALA A 62 10.46 -5.79 -19.70
C ALA A 62 10.07 -6.54 -20.98
N VAL A 63 10.03 -7.87 -20.92
CA VAL A 63 9.57 -8.73 -22.03
C VAL A 63 8.11 -8.42 -22.38
N GLU A 64 7.23 -8.31 -21.38
CA GLU A 64 5.82 -8.00 -21.62
C GLU A 64 5.63 -6.58 -22.18
N VAL A 65 6.37 -5.58 -21.67
CA VAL A 65 6.39 -4.22 -22.23
C VAL A 65 6.75 -4.25 -23.73
N ALA A 66 7.79 -5.00 -24.11
CA ALA A 66 8.17 -5.15 -25.51
C ALA A 66 7.07 -5.86 -26.34
N ARG A 67 6.40 -6.87 -25.78
CA ARG A 67 5.30 -7.58 -26.45
C ARG A 67 4.10 -6.68 -26.77
N VAL A 68 3.81 -5.71 -25.92
CA VAL A 68 2.74 -4.72 -26.18
C VAL A 68 3.21 -3.52 -27.01
N GLY A 69 4.46 -3.52 -27.47
CA GLY A 69 5.04 -2.47 -28.32
C GLY A 69 5.61 -1.28 -27.56
N GLY A 70 5.77 -1.36 -26.23
CA GLY A 70 6.47 -0.35 -25.43
C GLY A 70 7.98 -0.50 -25.51
N GLN A 71 8.72 0.48 -25.01
CA GLN A 71 10.17 0.56 -25.01
C GLN A 71 10.70 0.42 -23.57
N PRO A 72 11.09 -0.78 -23.12
CA PRO A 72 11.52 -0.99 -21.75
C PRO A 72 12.95 -0.52 -21.51
N THR A 73 13.21 0.11 -20.38
CA THR A 73 14.53 0.36 -19.82
C THR A 73 14.57 -0.14 -18.39
N MET A 74 15.62 -0.88 -18.02
CA MET A 74 15.77 -1.42 -16.67
C MET A 74 16.89 -0.69 -15.93
N LEU A 75 16.59 -0.21 -14.72
CA LEU A 75 17.54 0.36 -13.77
C LEU A 75 17.64 -0.52 -12.53
N VAL A 76 18.78 -1.16 -12.32
CA VAL A 76 19.00 -2.11 -11.23
C VAL A 76 19.89 -1.48 -10.16
N ASN A 77 19.41 -1.51 -8.92
CA ASN A 77 20.20 -1.17 -7.75
C ASN A 77 20.69 -2.46 -7.05
N THR A 78 21.70 -2.32 -6.20
CA THR A 78 22.18 -3.42 -5.35
C THR A 78 22.36 -2.93 -3.93
N ASP A 79 22.16 -3.84 -2.96
CA ASP A 79 22.35 -3.53 -1.53
C ASP A 79 23.74 -2.96 -1.25
N LYS A 80 24.77 -3.47 -1.95
CA LYS A 80 26.14 -2.99 -1.81
C LYS A 80 26.29 -1.54 -2.25
N VAL A 81 25.75 -1.18 -3.41
CA VAL A 81 25.78 0.21 -3.93
C VAL A 81 24.93 1.12 -3.05
N ALA A 82 23.74 0.67 -2.69
CA ALA A 82 22.84 1.42 -1.81
C ALA A 82 23.49 1.71 -0.44
N ARG A 83 24.20 0.72 0.16
CA ARG A 83 24.93 0.93 1.39
C ARG A 83 26.05 1.97 1.20
N ALA A 84 26.86 1.83 0.16
CA ALA A 84 27.92 2.78 -0.12
C ALA A 84 27.38 4.22 -0.26
N VAL A 85 26.28 4.42 -0.97
CA VAL A 85 25.66 5.74 -1.12
C VAL A 85 25.06 6.24 0.18
N ASN A 86 24.23 5.42 0.85
CA ASN A 86 23.45 5.90 1.99
C ASN A 86 24.27 6.00 3.29
N VAL A 87 25.26 5.13 3.50
CA VAL A 87 25.98 5.01 4.78
C VAL A 87 27.44 5.43 4.68
N GLU A 88 28.14 5.10 3.59
CA GLU A 88 29.60 5.20 3.49
C GLU A 88 30.09 6.45 2.73
N MET A 89 29.28 7.00 1.83
CA MET A 89 29.62 8.20 1.06
C MET A 89 29.94 9.38 1.99
N PRO A 90 30.98 10.18 1.72
CA PRO A 90 31.27 11.38 2.51
C PRO A 90 30.05 12.31 2.59
N GLU A 91 29.76 12.82 3.80
CA GLU A 91 28.59 13.68 4.02
C GLU A 91 28.63 14.97 3.18
N SER A 92 29.84 15.47 2.85
CA SER A 92 30.04 16.63 1.96
C SER A 92 29.65 16.35 0.51
N ALA A 93 29.49 15.09 0.12
CA ALA A 93 29.07 14.68 -1.22
C ALA A 93 27.55 14.45 -1.33
N ILE A 94 26.81 14.53 -0.23
CA ILE A 94 25.35 14.44 -0.25
C ILE A 94 24.80 15.76 -0.81
N MET A 95 24.27 15.71 -2.02
CA MET A 95 23.73 16.86 -2.72
C MET A 95 22.52 16.46 -3.58
N ALA A 96 21.77 17.47 -4.04
CA ALA A 96 20.66 17.25 -4.96
C ALA A 96 21.11 16.52 -6.24
N SER A 97 20.23 15.67 -6.79
CA SER A 97 20.46 15.04 -8.09
C SER A 97 20.73 16.09 -9.15
N LYS A 98 21.73 15.85 -9.98
CA LYS A 98 22.09 16.75 -11.08
C LYS A 98 21.28 16.50 -12.34
N ASP A 99 20.78 15.29 -12.51
CA ASP A 99 20.05 14.89 -13.70
C ASP A 99 18.93 13.87 -13.36
N ASP A 100 17.71 14.30 -13.56
CA ASP A 100 16.51 13.49 -13.42
C ASP A 100 15.87 13.20 -14.80
N SER A 101 16.53 13.57 -15.90
CA SER A 101 15.97 13.47 -17.27
C SER A 101 15.59 12.04 -17.64
N TRP A 102 16.35 11.06 -17.19
CA TRP A 102 16.09 9.63 -17.41
C TRP A 102 14.73 9.18 -16.87
N LEU A 103 14.29 9.77 -15.77
CA LEU A 103 12.99 9.51 -15.15
C LEU A 103 11.91 10.36 -15.81
N LEU A 104 12.15 11.65 -15.96
CA LEU A 104 11.17 12.63 -16.45
C LEU A 104 10.83 12.47 -17.94
N SER A 105 11.69 11.80 -18.73
CA SER A 105 11.42 11.44 -20.12
C SER A 105 10.61 10.16 -20.29
N SER A 106 10.37 9.41 -19.23
CA SER A 106 9.57 8.19 -19.28
C SER A 106 8.06 8.50 -19.24
N ASP A 107 7.26 7.68 -19.91
CA ASP A 107 5.80 7.73 -19.85
C ASP A 107 5.28 6.93 -18.65
N VAL A 108 5.96 5.83 -18.34
CA VAL A 108 5.59 4.89 -17.26
C VAL A 108 6.79 4.55 -16.39
N LEU A 109 6.59 4.58 -15.10
CA LEU A 109 7.55 4.08 -14.10
C LEU A 109 6.97 2.85 -13.40
N ILE A 110 7.65 1.72 -13.50
CA ILE A 110 7.32 0.51 -12.73
C ILE A 110 8.42 0.29 -11.71
N THR A 111 8.09 0.39 -10.43
CA THR A 111 9.07 0.35 -9.34
C THR A 111 8.86 -0.87 -8.47
N LEU A 112 9.91 -1.68 -8.33
CA LEU A 112 10.03 -2.77 -7.38
C LEU A 112 10.98 -2.37 -6.24
N PRO A 113 10.97 -3.06 -5.08
CA PRO A 113 11.89 -2.77 -3.98
C PRO A 113 13.36 -2.78 -4.43
N SER A 114 14.06 -1.70 -4.18
CA SER A 114 15.46 -1.54 -4.55
C SER A 114 16.43 -2.24 -3.59
N LEU A 115 16.00 -2.55 -2.36
CA LEU A 115 16.79 -3.21 -1.32
C LEU A 115 16.17 -4.54 -0.94
N GLU A 116 16.99 -5.58 -0.85
CA GLU A 116 16.57 -6.89 -0.36
C GLU A 116 16.45 -6.90 1.17
N ASP A 117 17.43 -6.30 1.86
CA ASP A 117 17.44 -6.12 3.31
C ASP A 117 17.72 -4.67 3.68
N SER A 118 16.67 -3.85 3.70
CA SER A 118 16.77 -2.44 4.04
C SER A 118 17.34 -2.20 5.45
N LYS A 119 17.04 -3.07 6.42
CA LYS A 119 17.54 -2.95 7.79
C LYS A 119 19.06 -3.15 7.85
N ALA A 120 19.58 -4.17 7.16
CA ALA A 120 21.01 -4.41 7.08
C ALA A 120 21.73 -3.33 6.26
N VAL A 121 21.17 -2.93 5.13
CA VAL A 121 21.75 -1.91 4.24
C VAL A 121 21.88 -0.56 4.95
N LEU A 122 20.84 -0.14 5.68
CA LEU A 122 20.78 1.16 6.37
C LEU A 122 21.32 1.11 7.81
N ALA A 123 21.85 -0.02 8.24
CA ALA A 123 22.49 -0.11 9.55
C ALA A 123 23.67 0.88 9.65
N GLY A 124 23.61 1.79 10.64
CA GLY A 124 24.55 2.90 10.80
C GLY A 124 24.13 4.23 10.18
N MET A 125 22.98 4.30 9.51
CA MET A 125 22.36 5.56 9.11
C MET A 125 22.01 6.37 10.37
N THR A 126 22.50 7.59 10.46
CA THR A 126 22.17 8.52 11.56
C THR A 126 21.06 9.46 11.14
N GLU A 127 20.30 10.01 12.10
CA GLU A 127 19.26 11.02 11.83
C GLU A 127 19.84 12.27 11.15
N ALA A 128 21.02 12.72 11.58
CA ALA A 128 21.71 13.85 10.97
C ALA A 128 22.04 13.61 9.50
N ARG A 129 22.49 12.38 9.16
CA ARG A 129 22.79 11.98 7.80
C ARG A 129 21.51 11.87 6.96
N GLN A 130 20.44 11.27 7.51
CA GLN A 130 19.13 11.23 6.86
C GLN A 130 18.63 12.64 6.54
N GLY A 131 18.74 13.58 7.48
CA GLY A 131 18.35 14.98 7.27
C GLY A 131 19.09 15.67 6.12
N LYS A 132 20.35 15.28 5.84
CA LYS A 132 21.07 15.78 4.65
C LYS A 132 20.50 15.23 3.34
N PHE A 133 20.13 13.95 3.30
CA PHE A 133 19.44 13.38 2.14
C PHE A 133 18.08 14.02 1.92
N ASP A 134 17.31 14.23 2.98
CA ASP A 134 15.98 14.86 2.89
C ASP A 134 16.09 16.29 2.36
N LYS A 135 17.10 17.04 2.83
CA LYS A 135 17.40 18.39 2.31
C LYS A 135 17.78 18.34 0.84
N ALA A 136 18.69 17.44 0.44
CA ALA A 136 19.10 17.28 -0.95
C ALA A 136 17.92 16.89 -1.86
N ALA A 137 17.02 16.01 -1.39
CA ALA A 137 15.80 15.63 -2.12
C ALA A 137 14.83 16.82 -2.27
N ALA A 138 14.67 17.63 -1.21
CA ALA A 138 13.86 18.85 -1.27
C ALA A 138 14.44 19.88 -2.26
N GLU A 139 15.75 20.09 -2.26
CA GLU A 139 16.44 20.96 -3.20
C GLU A 139 16.34 20.48 -4.65
N ALA A 140 16.37 19.16 -4.90
CA ALA A 140 16.14 18.58 -6.22
C ALA A 140 14.74 18.87 -6.77
N GLY A 141 13.75 19.05 -5.88
CA GLY A 141 12.37 19.37 -6.23
C GLY A 141 11.69 18.29 -7.08
N LEU A 142 12.14 17.03 -6.98
CA LEU A 142 11.71 15.94 -7.84
C LEU A 142 10.19 15.74 -7.81
N SER A 143 9.54 15.82 -6.64
CA SER A 143 8.08 15.69 -6.54
C SER A 143 7.33 16.70 -7.41
N LYS A 144 7.76 17.97 -7.40
CA LYS A 144 7.15 19.03 -8.23
C LYS A 144 7.38 18.78 -9.73
N LYS A 145 8.56 18.26 -10.11
CA LYS A 145 8.87 17.89 -11.49
C LYS A 145 7.99 16.72 -11.95
N LEU A 146 7.80 15.71 -11.10
CA LEU A 146 6.92 14.58 -11.35
C LEU A 146 5.45 15.00 -11.48
N ASP A 147 4.98 15.90 -10.62
CA ASP A 147 3.62 16.46 -10.73
C ASP A 147 3.43 17.22 -12.05
N ALA A 148 4.44 17.97 -12.48
CA ALA A 148 4.42 18.70 -13.76
C ALA A 148 4.57 17.80 -14.99
N SER A 149 5.04 16.56 -14.84
CA SER A 149 5.19 15.59 -15.91
C SER A 149 3.86 14.89 -16.22
N LYS A 150 3.87 14.05 -17.28
CA LYS A 150 2.75 13.12 -17.59
C LYS A 150 3.03 11.69 -17.12
N LEU A 151 4.13 11.48 -16.42
CA LEU A 151 4.53 10.18 -15.91
C LEU A 151 3.42 9.58 -15.03
N ARG A 152 3.14 8.30 -15.24
CA ARG A 152 2.34 7.49 -14.34
C ARG A 152 3.16 6.36 -13.76
N GLY A 153 2.77 5.85 -12.60
CA GLY A 153 3.55 4.88 -11.85
C GLY A 153 2.80 3.63 -11.44
N VAL A 154 3.54 2.53 -11.29
CA VAL A 154 3.08 1.33 -10.60
C VAL A 154 4.16 0.90 -9.61
N PHE A 155 3.84 0.93 -8.32
CA PHE A 155 4.70 0.38 -7.28
C PHE A 155 4.30 -1.06 -7.00
N VAL A 156 5.24 -1.99 -7.18
CA VAL A 156 4.99 -3.43 -7.05
C VAL A 156 5.75 -3.96 -5.85
N ALA A 157 5.05 -4.52 -4.87
CA ALA A 157 5.71 -5.24 -3.79
C ALA A 157 6.42 -6.49 -4.33
N TYR A 158 7.53 -6.82 -3.68
CA TYR A 158 8.25 -8.07 -3.94
C TYR A 158 8.58 -8.71 -2.59
N PRO A 159 8.09 -9.91 -2.30
CA PRO A 159 8.31 -10.53 -0.99
C PRO A 159 9.77 -10.86 -0.78
N SER A 160 10.33 -10.47 0.36
CA SER A 160 11.68 -10.82 0.76
C SER A 160 11.70 -11.57 2.11
N LYS A 161 12.68 -12.47 2.27
CA LYS A 161 12.86 -13.22 3.52
C LYS A 161 13.20 -12.31 4.68
N SER A 162 14.03 -11.29 4.43
CA SER A 162 14.41 -10.29 5.43
C SER A 162 13.21 -9.49 5.92
N TYR A 163 12.32 -9.07 5.02
CA TYR A 163 11.10 -8.36 5.42
C TYR A 163 10.18 -9.25 6.25
N ALA A 164 9.92 -10.49 5.81
CA ALA A 164 9.09 -11.44 6.56
C ALA A 164 9.66 -11.68 7.97
N ALA A 165 10.97 -11.91 8.08
CA ALA A 165 11.64 -12.10 9.37
C ALA A 165 11.51 -10.86 10.28
N ASN A 166 11.68 -9.65 9.74
CA ASN A 166 11.51 -8.41 10.49
C ASN A 166 10.08 -8.20 10.99
N GLN A 167 9.08 -8.74 10.28
CA GLN A 167 7.67 -8.73 10.67
C GLN A 167 7.23 -9.98 11.44
N GLN A 168 8.14 -10.89 11.78
CA GLN A 168 7.87 -12.18 12.45
C GLN A 168 6.84 -13.05 11.69
N LEU A 169 6.85 -12.96 10.36
CA LEU A 169 5.97 -13.72 9.47
C LEU A 169 6.66 -15.00 8.98
N ASP A 170 5.87 -16.03 8.75
CA ASP A 170 6.31 -17.20 7.99
C ASP A 170 6.51 -16.83 6.53
N TYR A 171 7.75 -16.95 6.01
CA TYR A 171 8.07 -16.46 4.68
C TYR A 171 7.24 -17.10 3.56
N PRO A 172 7.05 -18.44 3.50
CA PRO A 172 6.23 -19.07 2.47
C PRO A 172 4.78 -18.53 2.45
N SER A 173 4.17 -18.38 3.62
CA SER A 173 2.79 -17.85 3.73
C SER A 173 2.74 -16.37 3.33
N TYR A 174 3.72 -15.58 3.75
CA TYR A 174 3.85 -14.16 3.37
C TYR A 174 4.05 -14.02 1.85
N GLU A 175 4.97 -14.80 1.27
CA GLU A 175 5.24 -14.78 -0.16
C GLU A 175 3.99 -15.13 -0.97
N GLN A 176 3.31 -16.22 -0.60
CA GLN A 176 2.06 -16.63 -1.25
C GLN A 176 1.00 -15.52 -1.18
N MET A 177 0.85 -14.88 -0.03
CA MET A 177 -0.12 -13.80 0.16
C MET A 177 0.19 -12.59 -0.72
N ILE A 178 1.45 -12.15 -0.80
CA ILE A 178 1.83 -11.00 -1.63
C ILE A 178 1.56 -11.30 -3.10
N TRP A 179 1.96 -12.48 -3.59
CA TRP A 179 1.71 -12.84 -4.99
C TRP A 179 0.22 -12.99 -5.30
N ALA A 180 -0.56 -13.59 -4.41
CA ALA A 180 -2.00 -13.66 -4.55
C ALA A 180 -2.65 -12.27 -4.53
N GLY A 181 -2.13 -11.37 -3.69
CA GLY A 181 -2.59 -9.98 -3.62
C GLY A 181 -2.30 -9.20 -4.91
N ILE A 182 -1.13 -9.38 -5.52
CA ILE A 182 -0.78 -8.78 -6.82
C ILE A 182 -1.64 -9.37 -7.94
N GLY A 183 -1.89 -10.68 -7.92
CA GLY A 183 -2.70 -11.39 -8.92
C GLY A 183 -4.21 -11.30 -8.72
N THR A 184 -4.69 -10.47 -7.80
CA THR A 184 -6.12 -10.28 -7.55
C THR A 184 -6.84 -9.72 -8.79
N ASP A 185 -8.12 -10.06 -8.97
CA ASP A 185 -8.96 -9.45 -9.99
C ASP A 185 -9.22 -7.97 -9.64
N TYR A 186 -8.40 -7.11 -10.17
CA TYR A 186 -8.51 -5.65 -9.95
C TYR A 186 -9.73 -5.03 -10.62
N THR A 187 -10.38 -5.68 -11.57
CA THR A 187 -11.67 -5.21 -12.11
C THR A 187 -12.75 -5.27 -11.03
N ALA A 188 -12.81 -6.37 -10.28
CA ALA A 188 -13.73 -6.53 -9.16
C ALA A 188 -13.38 -5.57 -8.00
N VAL A 189 -12.10 -5.42 -7.66
CA VAL A 189 -11.63 -4.49 -6.63
C VAL A 189 -11.99 -3.04 -6.99
N ALA A 190 -11.75 -2.62 -8.23
CA ALA A 190 -12.07 -1.27 -8.70
C ALA A 190 -13.58 -1.00 -8.66
N ALA A 191 -14.40 -1.96 -9.10
CA ALA A 191 -15.85 -1.83 -9.01
C ALA A 191 -16.34 -1.63 -7.57
N GLN A 192 -15.81 -2.39 -6.62
CA GLN A 192 -16.11 -2.26 -5.20
C GLN A 192 -15.58 -0.93 -4.63
N ALA A 193 -14.38 -0.52 -5.03
CA ALA A 193 -13.78 0.76 -4.64
C ALA A 193 -14.65 1.94 -5.08
N GLN A 194 -15.18 1.93 -6.31
CA GLN A 194 -16.05 2.99 -6.82
C GLN A 194 -17.38 3.07 -6.06
N GLN A 195 -17.99 1.93 -5.72
CA GLN A 195 -19.21 1.91 -4.90
C GLN A 195 -18.97 2.52 -3.52
N LEU A 196 -17.88 2.14 -2.85
CA LEU A 196 -17.53 2.67 -1.53
C LEU A 196 -17.14 4.15 -1.61
N LYS A 197 -16.38 4.55 -2.64
CA LYS A 197 -16.03 5.95 -2.93
C LYS A 197 -17.29 6.81 -3.08
N GLN A 198 -18.27 6.35 -3.86
CA GLN A 198 -19.53 7.07 -4.05
C GLN A 198 -20.27 7.25 -2.71
N LEU A 199 -20.37 6.19 -1.91
CA LEU A 199 -21.03 6.25 -0.61
C LEU A 199 -20.33 7.24 0.34
N LEU A 200 -19.00 7.21 0.40
CA LEU A 200 -18.20 8.12 1.24
C LEU A 200 -18.23 9.57 0.72
N THR A 201 -18.31 9.80 -0.59
CA THR A 201 -18.38 11.14 -1.19
C THR A 201 -19.71 11.81 -0.88
N THR A 202 -20.81 11.07 -0.86
CA THR A 202 -22.15 11.59 -0.59
C THR A 202 -22.55 11.52 0.88
N GLY A 203 -21.86 10.68 1.65
CA GLY A 203 -22.11 10.48 3.08
C GLY A 203 -21.69 11.67 3.92
N LYS A 204 -22.22 11.73 5.13
CA LYS A 204 -21.96 12.81 6.11
C LYS A 204 -21.15 12.33 7.30
N LYS A 205 -21.40 11.10 7.74
CA LYS A 205 -20.85 10.56 8.98
C LYS A 205 -20.33 9.15 8.80
N VAL A 206 -19.15 8.89 9.34
CA VAL A 206 -18.58 7.55 9.49
C VAL A 206 -18.55 7.20 10.98
N HIS A 207 -19.06 6.04 11.36
CA HIS A 207 -18.96 5.47 12.69
C HIS A 207 -18.14 4.19 12.63
N ILE A 208 -17.12 4.09 13.47
CA ILE A 208 -16.18 2.96 13.50
C ILE A 208 -16.17 2.38 14.90
N THR A 209 -16.47 1.08 15.01
CA THR A 209 -16.40 0.32 16.27
C THR A 209 -15.51 -0.90 16.12
N SER A 210 -14.96 -1.40 17.21
CA SER A 210 -14.23 -2.68 17.23
C SER A 210 -14.33 -3.38 18.59
N PRO A 211 -14.15 -4.72 18.63
CA PRO A 211 -14.10 -5.46 19.89
C PRO A 211 -12.98 -5.02 20.82
N ALA A 212 -11.90 -4.43 20.28
CA ALA A 212 -10.77 -3.90 21.05
C ALA A 212 -11.13 -2.62 21.86
N GLY A 213 -12.27 -2.00 21.56
CA GLY A 213 -12.77 -0.83 22.29
C GLY A 213 -12.75 0.46 21.47
N THR A 214 -12.46 0.42 20.20
CA THR A 214 -12.71 1.57 19.30
C THR A 214 -14.22 1.82 19.24
N ASP A 215 -14.59 3.08 19.41
CA ASP A 215 -15.94 3.61 19.23
C ASP A 215 -15.81 5.10 18.91
N LEU A 216 -15.69 5.42 17.64
CA LEU A 216 -15.42 6.78 17.20
C LEU A 216 -16.30 7.18 16.01
N THR A 217 -16.57 8.45 15.92
CA THR A 217 -17.33 9.08 14.84
C THR A 217 -16.50 10.15 14.16
N LEU A 218 -16.58 10.20 12.83
CA LEU A 218 -15.97 11.22 11.96
C LEU A 218 -17.07 11.90 11.13
N GLN A 219 -16.96 13.21 10.87
CA GLN A 219 -17.79 13.89 9.87
C GLN A 219 -17.03 13.99 8.54
N LEU A 220 -17.67 13.57 7.47
CA LEU A 220 -17.17 13.75 6.11
C LEU A 220 -17.50 15.17 5.64
N ALA A 221 -16.51 15.91 5.14
CA ALA A 221 -16.66 17.33 4.83
C ALA A 221 -16.80 17.61 3.33
N SER A 222 -17.41 16.69 2.57
CA SER A 222 -17.49 16.74 1.11
C SER A 222 -16.11 16.92 0.45
N ARG A 223 -15.09 16.31 1.07
CA ARG A 223 -13.70 16.31 0.59
C ARG A 223 -13.48 15.15 -0.38
N PRO A 224 -12.41 15.21 -1.18
CA PRO A 224 -12.08 14.13 -2.10
C PRO A 224 -11.94 12.78 -1.39
N VAL A 225 -12.49 11.74 -2.00
CA VAL A 225 -12.29 10.34 -1.62
C VAL A 225 -11.47 9.68 -2.72
N PHE A 226 -10.40 9.03 -2.34
CA PHE A 226 -9.42 8.43 -3.22
C PHE A 226 -9.54 6.92 -3.23
N THR A 227 -9.14 6.32 -4.33
CA THR A 227 -9.00 4.87 -4.49
C THR A 227 -7.56 4.53 -4.83
N ASP A 228 -7.08 3.42 -4.30
CA ASP A 228 -5.87 2.74 -4.75
C ASP A 228 -6.32 1.32 -5.10
N ASP A 229 -6.89 1.19 -6.29
CA ASP A 229 -7.54 -0.04 -6.76
C ASP A 229 -6.63 -0.90 -7.64
N GLY A 230 -5.33 -0.58 -7.68
CA GLY A 230 -4.30 -1.34 -8.38
C GLY A 230 -4.24 -1.06 -9.88
N VAL A 231 -4.97 -0.05 -10.39
CA VAL A 231 -5.02 0.31 -11.81
C VAL A 231 -4.83 1.81 -11.99
N VAL A 232 -4.05 2.23 -12.97
CA VAL A 232 -3.97 3.62 -13.40
C VAL A 232 -4.92 3.82 -14.59
N THR A 233 -6.11 4.32 -14.32
CA THR A 233 -7.13 4.57 -15.35
C THR A 233 -6.81 5.80 -16.22
N THR A 234 -7.55 5.98 -17.32
CA THR A 234 -7.45 7.19 -18.14
C THR A 234 -7.83 8.45 -17.34
N ALA A 235 -8.74 8.33 -16.37
CA ALA A 235 -9.10 9.45 -15.50
C ALA A 235 -7.93 9.80 -14.55
N ASP A 236 -7.28 8.80 -13.96
CA ASP A 236 -6.12 9.01 -13.08
C ASP A 236 -4.95 9.69 -13.82
N GLN A 237 -4.75 9.36 -15.11
CA GLN A 237 -3.71 9.98 -15.95
C GLN A 237 -3.92 11.49 -16.16
N GLN A 238 -5.11 12.02 -15.94
CA GLN A 238 -5.41 13.45 -16.02
C GLN A 238 -5.20 14.19 -14.69
N GLU A 239 -4.97 13.45 -13.62
CA GLU A 239 -4.73 14.03 -12.31
C GLU A 239 -3.42 14.83 -12.27
N LYS A 240 -3.38 15.89 -11.47
CA LYS A 240 -2.20 16.77 -11.38
C LYS A 240 -1.06 16.14 -10.60
N LEU A 241 -1.39 15.41 -9.54
CA LEU A 241 -0.39 14.87 -8.62
C LEU A 241 0.06 13.48 -9.07
N ILE A 242 1.36 13.23 -9.06
CA ILE A 242 1.93 11.95 -9.46
C ILE A 242 1.34 10.78 -8.64
N TYR A 243 1.12 10.96 -7.34
CA TYR A 243 0.57 9.89 -6.52
C TYR A 243 -0.86 9.49 -6.91
N SER A 244 -1.66 10.43 -7.48
CA SER A 244 -2.98 10.12 -8.04
C SER A 244 -2.90 9.39 -9.39
N ARG A 245 -1.75 9.47 -10.06
CA ARG A 245 -1.42 8.72 -11.28
C ARG A 245 -0.59 7.47 -10.99
N THR A 246 -0.63 6.98 -9.75
CA THR A 246 0.15 5.83 -9.33
C THR A 246 -0.74 4.77 -8.70
N ALA A 247 -0.57 3.52 -9.12
CA ALA A 247 -1.17 2.34 -8.50
C ALA A 247 -0.15 1.60 -7.63
N ASN A 248 -0.60 0.98 -6.56
CA ASN A 248 0.21 0.08 -5.74
C ASN A 248 -0.25 -1.36 -5.92
N LEU A 249 0.67 -2.30 -5.92
CA LEU A 249 0.40 -3.74 -5.98
C LEU A 249 1.14 -4.46 -4.85
N PRO A 250 0.40 -5.17 -3.95
CA PRO A 250 -1.04 -5.36 -3.89
C PRO A 250 -1.80 -4.07 -3.58
N GLY A 251 -2.72 -3.69 -4.47
CA GLY A 251 -3.66 -2.58 -4.29
C GLY A 251 -4.95 -3.02 -3.61
N GLY A 252 -5.89 -2.10 -3.51
CA GLY A 252 -7.23 -2.34 -2.98
C GLY A 252 -7.48 -1.59 -1.67
N ARG A 253 -7.76 -0.28 -1.76
CA ARG A 253 -8.26 0.50 -0.63
C ARG A 253 -9.01 1.75 -1.11
N VAL A 254 -9.92 2.20 -0.26
CA VAL A 254 -10.54 3.53 -0.37
C VAL A 254 -10.13 4.33 0.85
N TYR A 255 -9.77 5.58 0.65
CA TYR A 255 -9.30 6.44 1.72
C TYR A 255 -9.67 7.89 1.49
N GLY A 256 -9.71 8.66 2.56
CA GLY A 256 -10.04 10.07 2.52
C GLY A 256 -9.76 10.74 3.86
N THR A 257 -10.05 12.03 3.91
CA THR A 257 -9.96 12.81 5.13
C THR A 257 -11.35 13.18 5.65
N CYS A 258 -11.42 13.55 6.92
CA CYS A 258 -12.63 14.06 7.58
C CYS A 258 -12.48 15.54 7.89
N GLN A 259 -13.54 16.16 8.39
CA GLN A 259 -13.43 17.46 9.04
C GLN A 259 -12.57 17.28 10.31
N GLU A 260 -11.44 17.94 10.40
CA GLU A 260 -10.39 17.67 11.39
C GLU A 260 -10.89 17.75 12.83
N SER A 261 -11.72 18.75 13.16
CA SER A 261 -12.28 18.91 14.50
C SER A 261 -13.47 18.01 14.81
N SER A 262 -13.90 17.17 13.88
CA SER A 262 -15.14 16.39 14.02
C SER A 262 -14.97 15.06 14.74
N ALA A 263 -13.76 14.51 14.76
CA ALA A 263 -13.53 13.20 15.35
C ALA A 263 -13.78 13.21 16.86
N THR A 264 -14.64 12.29 17.30
CA THR A 264 -15.00 12.14 18.72
C THR A 264 -15.14 10.66 19.06
N GLY A 265 -14.86 10.32 20.33
CA GLY A 265 -15.00 8.96 20.83
C GLY A 265 -13.69 8.35 21.34
N ARG A 266 -13.50 7.05 21.16
CA ARG A 266 -12.35 6.29 21.63
C ARG A 266 -11.68 5.56 20.48
N LEU A 267 -10.37 5.56 20.47
CA LEU A 267 -9.53 4.76 19.58
C LEU A 267 -8.84 3.67 20.40
N ALA A 268 -8.94 2.43 19.94
CA ALA A 268 -8.14 1.30 20.40
C ALA A 268 -7.54 0.62 19.17
N ALA A 269 -6.22 0.82 18.99
CA ALA A 269 -5.52 0.28 17.84
C ALA A 269 -5.17 -1.20 18.02
N SER A 270 -5.18 -1.94 16.93
CA SER A 270 -4.61 -3.28 16.88
C SER A 270 -3.10 -3.25 17.07
N PRO A 271 -2.47 -4.36 17.53
CA PRO A 271 -1.02 -4.45 17.54
C PRO A 271 -0.41 -4.03 16.21
N ALA A 272 0.68 -3.27 16.28
CA ALA A 272 1.34 -2.68 15.11
C ALA A 272 2.84 -2.54 15.38
N THR A 273 3.56 -1.93 14.46
CA THR A 273 4.92 -1.45 14.69
C THR A 273 4.95 0.08 14.72
N TRP A 274 5.76 0.64 15.59
CA TRP A 274 6.03 2.07 15.71
C TRP A 274 7.52 2.30 15.53
N ASN A 275 7.90 2.95 14.42
CA ASN A 275 9.31 3.11 14.06
C ASN A 275 10.13 1.80 14.12
N GLY A 276 9.54 0.70 13.61
CA GLY A 276 10.16 -0.62 13.61
C GLY A 276 10.17 -1.36 14.95
N LYS A 277 9.54 -0.81 15.99
CA LYS A 277 9.38 -1.44 17.31
C LYS A 277 7.94 -1.88 17.55
N PRO A 278 7.70 -2.92 18.37
CA PRO A 278 6.34 -3.34 18.70
C PRO A 278 5.54 -2.24 19.40
N LEU A 279 4.27 -2.06 18.97
CA LEU A 279 3.27 -1.23 19.61
C LEU A 279 2.05 -2.09 19.91
N GLN A 280 1.64 -2.19 21.18
CA GLN A 280 0.48 -3.01 21.59
C GLN A 280 -0.37 -2.26 22.61
N GLY A 281 -1.69 -2.54 22.57
CA GLY A 281 -2.64 -2.01 23.53
C GLY A 281 -2.79 -0.49 23.49
N LEU A 282 -2.47 0.16 22.36
CA LEU A 282 -2.64 1.59 22.23
C LEU A 282 -4.11 1.97 22.31
N LYS A 283 -4.42 2.90 23.21
CA LYS A 283 -5.75 3.48 23.41
C LYS A 283 -5.61 5.00 23.56
N GLY A 284 -6.66 5.72 23.15
CA GLY A 284 -6.75 7.16 23.34
C GLY A 284 -8.18 7.64 23.17
N GLU A 285 -8.41 8.87 23.56
CA GLU A 285 -9.68 9.57 23.42
C GLU A 285 -9.61 10.59 22.29
N LEU A 286 -10.65 10.65 21.50
CA LEU A 286 -10.81 11.67 20.45
C LEU A 286 -11.79 12.73 20.94
N LYS A 287 -11.31 13.95 21.03
CA LYS A 287 -12.11 15.11 21.40
C LYS A 287 -11.78 16.28 20.48
N ASN A 288 -12.79 16.79 19.79
CA ASN A 288 -12.62 17.83 18.77
C ASN A 288 -11.51 17.48 17.75
N GLY A 289 -11.48 16.21 17.36
CA GLY A 289 -10.51 15.67 16.40
C GLY A 289 -9.11 15.41 16.96
N GLN A 290 -8.80 15.84 18.18
CA GLN A 290 -7.51 15.60 18.83
C GLN A 290 -7.48 14.26 19.55
N LEU A 291 -6.45 13.47 19.27
CA LEU A 291 -6.15 12.24 20.00
C LEU A 291 -5.42 12.61 21.30
N THR A 292 -6.07 12.37 22.42
CA THR A 292 -5.61 12.71 23.77
C THR A 292 -5.59 11.47 24.66
N ASN A 293 -5.02 11.59 25.87
CA ASN A 293 -4.93 10.50 26.85
C ASN A 293 -4.38 9.20 26.28
N VAL A 294 -3.42 9.34 25.34
CA VAL A 294 -2.84 8.20 24.63
C VAL A 294 -1.99 7.36 25.58
N ARG A 295 -2.24 6.05 25.59
CA ARG A 295 -1.47 5.06 26.36
C ARG A 295 -1.30 3.80 25.52
N ALA A 296 -0.22 3.08 25.74
CA ALA A 296 0.04 1.78 25.14
C ALA A 296 0.62 0.83 26.20
N ASP A 297 0.30 -0.46 26.08
CA ASP A 297 0.85 -1.49 26.97
C ASP A 297 2.32 -1.79 26.61
N VAL A 298 2.64 -1.76 25.30
CA VAL A 298 4.01 -1.89 24.76
C VAL A 298 4.28 -0.70 23.84
N GLY A 299 5.47 -0.10 23.94
CA GLY A 299 5.88 1.04 23.11
C GLY A 299 5.38 2.41 23.61
N ASN A 300 4.82 2.48 24.82
CA ASN A 300 4.27 3.73 25.37
C ASN A 300 5.29 4.87 25.40
N ASP A 301 6.52 4.61 25.83
CA ASP A 301 7.56 5.64 25.95
C ASP A 301 7.90 6.28 24.59
N ASP A 302 7.95 5.48 23.53
CA ASP A 302 8.20 5.99 22.18
C ASP A 302 7.01 6.86 21.69
N VAL A 303 5.77 6.49 22.03
CA VAL A 303 4.57 7.29 21.72
C VAL A 303 4.58 8.61 22.49
N GLN A 304 4.88 8.59 23.81
CA GLN A 304 4.91 9.81 24.62
C GLN A 304 6.04 10.76 24.17
N LYS A 305 7.22 10.22 23.84
CA LYS A 305 8.33 11.01 23.27
C LYS A 305 7.93 11.69 21.96
N TRP A 306 7.27 10.95 21.08
CA TRP A 306 6.79 11.53 19.82
C TRP A 306 5.77 12.63 20.03
N LEU A 307 4.81 12.45 20.93
CA LEU A 307 3.81 13.48 21.28
C LEU A 307 4.48 14.73 21.88
N ALA A 308 5.49 14.53 22.73
CA ALA A 308 6.20 15.65 23.40
C ALA A 308 7.16 16.39 22.43
N ALA A 309 7.69 15.73 21.43
CA ALA A 309 8.63 16.29 20.46
C ALA A 309 7.94 17.09 19.33
N ASN A 310 6.62 17.02 19.22
CA ASN A 310 5.86 17.63 18.12
C ASN A 310 4.76 18.53 18.66
N ASP A 311 4.24 19.42 17.81
CA ASP A 311 3.07 20.22 18.15
C ASP A 311 1.76 19.40 18.11
N ALA A 312 0.68 19.96 18.62
CA ALA A 312 -0.61 19.27 18.74
C ALA A 312 -1.20 18.82 17.38
N SER A 313 -0.78 19.40 16.27
CA SER A 313 -1.32 19.06 14.94
C SER A 313 -1.00 17.62 14.52
N VAL A 314 0.09 17.03 15.05
CA VAL A 314 0.44 15.64 14.76
C VAL A 314 -0.55 14.63 15.34
N ALA A 315 -1.27 15.00 16.39
CA ALA A 315 -2.29 14.17 17.02
C ALA A 315 -3.71 14.46 16.50
N GLN A 316 -3.86 15.42 15.58
CA GLN A 316 -5.14 15.73 14.94
C GLN A 316 -5.49 14.64 13.92
N VAL A 317 -6.70 14.11 13.97
CA VAL A 317 -7.15 13.12 12.98
C VAL A 317 -7.04 13.71 11.57
N GLY A 318 -6.34 12.99 10.70
CA GLY A 318 -6.02 13.43 9.35
C GLY A 318 -6.62 12.57 8.26
N PHE A 319 -6.81 11.26 8.48
CA PHE A 319 -7.38 10.40 7.46
C PHE A 319 -7.99 9.11 8.03
N PHE A 320 -8.74 8.42 7.17
CA PHE A 320 -9.19 7.05 7.38
C PHE A 320 -9.07 6.26 6.07
N SER A 321 -8.97 4.94 6.17
CA SER A 321 -8.99 4.06 5.01
C SER A 321 -9.66 2.72 5.29
N ILE A 322 -10.17 2.09 4.23
CA ILE A 322 -10.80 0.76 4.24
C ILE A 322 -10.16 -0.07 3.13
N GLY A 323 -9.59 -1.22 3.51
CA GLY A 323 -8.97 -2.17 2.60
C GLY A 323 -9.99 -3.04 1.85
N LEU A 324 -9.67 -3.44 0.63
CA LEU A 324 -10.56 -4.13 -0.30
C LEU A 324 -9.97 -5.39 -0.94
N ASN A 325 -8.65 -5.64 -0.81
CA ASN A 325 -8.01 -6.77 -1.48
C ASN A 325 -8.31 -8.08 -0.75
N PRO A 326 -9.03 -9.03 -1.37
CA PRO A 326 -9.48 -10.26 -0.70
C PRO A 326 -8.34 -11.25 -0.43
N ALA A 327 -7.21 -11.15 -1.14
CA ALA A 327 -6.08 -12.03 -0.95
C ALA A 327 -5.14 -11.56 0.17
N MET A 328 -5.18 -10.27 0.53
CA MET A 328 -4.39 -9.73 1.62
C MET A 328 -5.05 -10.01 2.96
N LYS A 329 -4.25 -10.40 3.95
CA LYS A 329 -4.75 -10.76 5.29
C LYS A 329 -3.91 -10.09 6.38
N SER A 330 -4.58 -9.73 7.47
CA SER A 330 -3.93 -9.24 8.67
C SER A 330 -3.47 -10.42 9.54
N GLU A 331 -2.27 -10.32 10.09
CA GLU A 331 -1.79 -11.09 11.23
C GLU A 331 -1.62 -10.14 12.42
N ALA A 332 -2.74 -9.58 12.87
CA ALA A 332 -2.79 -8.50 13.85
C ALA A 332 -2.02 -8.82 15.15
N GLN A 333 -2.01 -10.07 15.60
CA GLN A 333 -1.27 -10.49 16.79
C GLN A 333 0.26 -10.33 16.62
N LYS A 334 0.76 -10.39 15.39
CA LYS A 334 2.16 -10.13 15.04
C LYS A 334 2.43 -8.67 14.66
N GLY A 335 1.41 -7.81 14.69
CA GLY A 335 1.52 -6.41 14.28
C GLY A 335 1.52 -6.19 12.76
N TYR A 336 1.24 -7.21 11.96
CA TYR A 336 1.17 -7.11 10.51
C TYR A 336 -0.27 -6.85 10.04
N ASN A 337 -0.52 -5.64 9.58
CA ASN A 337 -1.86 -5.18 9.19
C ASN A 337 -1.76 -4.46 7.83
N PRO A 338 -1.76 -5.16 6.70
CA PRO A 338 -1.72 -4.48 5.40
C PRO A 338 -3.00 -3.65 5.20
N ALA A 339 -2.82 -2.37 4.90
CA ALA A 339 -3.94 -1.43 4.73
C ALA A 339 -4.87 -1.79 3.56
N THR A 340 -4.38 -2.63 2.63
CA THR A 340 -5.14 -3.13 1.49
C THR A 340 -5.95 -4.39 1.81
N ALA A 341 -5.72 -5.07 2.96
CA ALA A 341 -6.47 -6.27 3.32
C ALA A 341 -7.97 -5.99 3.41
N ALA A 342 -8.78 -6.83 2.79
CA ALA A 342 -10.24 -6.64 2.77
C ALA A 342 -10.82 -6.51 4.18
N GLY A 343 -11.53 -5.41 4.45
CA GLY A 343 -12.12 -5.10 5.76
C GLY A 343 -11.16 -4.53 6.80
N MET A 344 -9.86 -4.37 6.49
CA MET A 344 -8.93 -3.64 7.34
C MET A 344 -9.26 -2.15 7.34
N VAL A 345 -9.31 -1.57 8.54
CA VAL A 345 -9.61 -0.15 8.73
C VAL A 345 -8.40 0.53 9.35
N TYR A 346 -8.11 1.72 8.89
CA TYR A 346 -7.12 2.61 9.49
C TYR A 346 -7.74 3.95 9.84
N VAL A 347 -7.30 4.49 10.95
CA VAL A 347 -7.48 5.91 11.30
C VAL A 347 -6.10 6.48 11.52
N GLY A 348 -5.82 7.62 10.91
CA GLY A 348 -4.52 8.27 11.03
C GLY A 348 -4.64 9.70 11.51
N THR A 349 -3.54 10.19 12.07
CA THR A 349 -3.38 11.57 12.54
C THR A 349 -2.29 12.29 11.74
N GLY A 350 -2.25 13.60 11.83
CA GLY A 350 -1.22 14.43 11.19
C GLY A 350 -1.66 15.02 9.85
N ASN A 351 -0.68 15.27 8.98
CA ASN A 351 -0.87 15.98 7.72
C ASN A 351 -1.93 15.32 6.82
N ASN A 352 -2.87 16.13 6.34
CA ASN A 352 -3.90 15.71 5.40
C ASN A 352 -4.11 16.69 4.24
N ALA A 353 -3.18 17.62 4.04
CA ALA A 353 -3.29 18.65 3.01
C ALA A 353 -3.42 18.05 1.60
N LEU A 354 -2.67 16.97 1.31
CA LEU A 354 -2.76 16.25 0.04
C LEU A 354 -4.10 15.53 -0.17
N LEU A 355 -4.86 15.29 0.89
CA LEU A 355 -6.20 14.70 0.83
C LEU A 355 -7.30 15.77 0.82
N GLY A 356 -6.94 17.05 0.63
CA GLY A 356 -7.87 18.18 0.66
C GLY A 356 -8.22 18.67 2.07
N GLY A 357 -7.44 18.26 3.07
CA GLY A 357 -7.55 18.76 4.44
C GLY A 357 -6.77 20.04 4.68
N THR A 358 -6.81 20.52 5.91
CA THR A 358 -6.17 21.78 6.32
C THR A 358 -5.01 21.58 7.30
N ASN A 359 -4.83 20.36 7.81
CA ASN A 359 -3.74 20.05 8.74
C ASN A 359 -2.41 19.87 7.98
N GLN A 360 -1.43 20.72 8.28
CA GLN A 360 -0.09 20.73 7.69
C GLN A 360 0.99 20.24 8.68
N ALA A 361 0.61 19.36 9.60
CA ALA A 361 1.54 18.78 10.56
C ALA A 361 2.80 18.23 9.88
N THR A 362 3.95 18.32 10.56
CA THR A 362 5.23 17.83 10.02
C THR A 362 5.34 16.32 10.00
N SER A 363 4.51 15.65 10.82
CA SER A 363 4.45 14.18 10.91
C SER A 363 3.04 13.69 11.21
N GLY A 364 2.85 12.38 11.26
CA GLY A 364 1.58 11.75 11.61
C GLY A 364 1.76 10.25 11.78
N ASN A 365 0.72 9.59 12.27
CA ASN A 365 0.73 8.14 12.47
C ASN A 365 -0.58 7.50 12.02
N SER A 366 -0.50 6.21 11.72
CA SER A 366 -1.63 5.40 11.23
C SER A 366 -1.89 4.26 12.18
N PHE A 367 -3.12 4.11 12.60
CA PHE A 367 -3.55 3.12 13.60
C PHE A 367 -4.47 2.09 12.94
N PRO A 368 -4.04 0.82 12.81
CA PRO A 368 -4.88 -0.25 12.31
C PRO A 368 -5.97 -0.61 13.32
N ILE A 369 -7.17 -0.89 12.81
CA ILE A 369 -8.33 -1.31 13.60
C ILE A 369 -8.84 -2.62 12.98
N ALA A 370 -8.32 -3.75 13.43
CA ALA A 370 -8.75 -5.06 12.99
C ALA A 370 -10.15 -5.39 13.55
N ASN A 371 -10.89 -6.22 12.84
CA ASN A 371 -12.24 -6.64 13.21
C ASN A 371 -13.20 -5.44 13.43
N ALA A 372 -12.97 -4.35 12.71
CA ALA A 372 -13.82 -3.17 12.78
C ALA A 372 -15.20 -3.43 12.18
N THR A 373 -16.20 -2.71 12.71
CA THR A 373 -17.46 -2.47 12.03
C THR A 373 -17.50 -0.99 11.65
N VAL A 374 -17.79 -0.71 10.38
CA VAL A 374 -17.84 0.65 9.82
C VAL A 374 -19.22 0.90 9.24
N GLU A 375 -19.82 1.99 9.65
CA GLU A 375 -21.09 2.49 9.12
C GLU A 375 -20.92 3.88 8.51
N VAL A 376 -21.52 4.08 7.34
CA VAL A 376 -21.64 5.40 6.69
C VAL A 376 -23.10 5.77 6.68
N ASP A 377 -23.47 6.81 7.44
CA ASP A 377 -24.87 7.23 7.63
C ASP A 377 -25.84 6.07 7.98
N GLY A 378 -25.37 5.11 8.80
CA GLY A 378 -26.12 3.92 9.20
C GLY A 378 -26.04 2.74 8.22
N THR A 379 -25.42 2.91 7.05
CA THR A 379 -25.15 1.80 6.12
C THR A 379 -23.87 1.09 6.52
N VAL A 380 -23.94 -0.18 6.89
CA VAL A 380 -22.78 -1.00 7.24
C VAL A 380 -21.99 -1.33 5.97
N VAL A 381 -20.71 -0.96 5.92
CA VAL A 381 -19.78 -1.24 4.81
C VAL A 381 -18.69 -2.24 5.21
N VAL A 382 -18.35 -2.31 6.49
CA VAL A 382 -17.48 -3.35 7.07
C VAL A 382 -18.20 -3.90 8.32
N ARG A 383 -18.23 -5.20 8.49
CA ARG A 383 -18.78 -5.85 9.69
C ARG A 383 -17.78 -6.85 10.25
N ASN A 384 -17.31 -6.61 11.48
CA ASN A 384 -16.32 -7.47 12.13
C ASN A 384 -15.10 -7.78 11.24
N GLY A 385 -14.56 -6.76 10.57
CA GLY A 385 -13.41 -6.90 9.68
C GLY A 385 -13.71 -7.53 8.31
N GLN A 386 -14.97 -7.73 7.96
CA GLN A 386 -15.39 -8.25 6.67
C GLN A 386 -16.13 -7.19 5.86
N LEU A 387 -15.78 -7.04 4.59
CA LEU A 387 -16.51 -6.15 3.69
C LEU A 387 -17.96 -6.64 3.51
N VAL A 388 -18.89 -5.70 3.62
CA VAL A 388 -20.30 -5.92 3.30
C VAL A 388 -20.54 -5.17 2.00
N SER A 389 -21.04 -5.87 0.96
CA SER A 389 -21.47 -5.18 -0.26
C SER A 389 -22.59 -4.20 0.12
N PRO A 390 -22.41 -2.89 -0.09
CA PRO A 390 -23.49 -1.96 0.17
C PRO A 390 -24.61 -2.27 -0.82
N THR A 391 -25.65 -2.89 -0.37
CA THR A 391 -26.90 -2.93 -1.13
C THR A 391 -27.36 -1.48 -1.17
N LEU A 392 -27.19 -0.80 -2.32
CA LEU A 392 -27.76 0.53 -2.52
C LEU A 392 -29.22 0.43 -2.17
N ALA A 393 -29.63 1.03 -1.07
CA ALA A 393 -31.02 1.14 -0.71
C ALA A 393 -31.71 1.76 -1.96
N LYS A 394 -32.58 1.00 -2.61
CA LYS A 394 -33.44 1.52 -3.64
C LYS A 394 -34.11 2.73 -3.02
N ALA A 395 -33.80 3.93 -3.53
CA ALA A 395 -34.52 5.12 -3.17
C ALA A 395 -36.00 4.77 -3.32
N SER A 396 -36.71 4.64 -2.21
CA SER A 396 -38.13 4.48 -2.22
C SER A 396 -38.69 5.76 -2.84
N SER A 397 -39.00 5.68 -4.11
CA SER A 397 -39.84 6.66 -4.77
C SER A 397 -41.19 6.63 -4.04
N GLY A 398 -41.30 7.48 -3.03
CA GLY A 398 -42.58 7.76 -2.38
C GLY A 398 -43.50 8.37 -3.39
N GLY A 399 -44.29 7.52 -4.02
CA GLY A 399 -45.46 7.96 -4.72
C GLY A 399 -46.40 8.61 -3.72
N LYS A 400 -46.50 9.93 -3.78
CA LYS A 400 -47.67 10.62 -3.25
C LYS A 400 -48.79 10.38 -4.23
N LYS A 401 -49.84 9.69 -3.76
CA LYS A 401 -51.18 9.85 -4.28
C LYS A 401 -51.78 11.16 -3.81
#